data_2f0dfd36674f99e6fd5c947584e5b1ee
#
_entry.id   2f0dfd36674f99e6fd5c947584e5b1ee
#
_cell.length_a   1.000
_cell.length_b   1.000
_cell.length_c   1.000
_cell.angle_alpha   90.00
_cell.angle_beta   90.00
_cell.angle_gamma   90.00
#
_symmetry.space_group_name_H-M   'P 1'
#
loop_
_entity.id
_entity.type
_entity.pdbx_description
1 polymer ?
#
loop_
_entity_poly.entity_id
_entity_poly.type
_entity_poly.pdbx_seq_one_letter_code
_entity_poly.pdbx_strand_id
1 'polypeptide(L)'
;MNLAKRTLPALIIAGAGISASLNAIAQEDTHTPPWNQADEFHGATVMAEARKQVLSEGGDQKHFYVLFNQLEAQIADGEDRFAWNGQAWYGGDLNKLWFKSEGHAPLKAGGVEEAEIQALYSRAVTPFWDVQAGLRYDIEPDGLAHGVVALNGLAPYWFEVDASAFLSERGDLTARIEAEYELLLTQRMILQPRIEAELSAQTLPDRETGSGLTSIKAGLRLRYEAIREFGPYLGVEWHSAFGETRDMIEATGEDGEELVFLVGLRAWY
;
A
#
# COMPACT_ATOMS: atom_id res chain seq x y z
N MET A 1 -58.04 -18.21 -4.28
CA MET A 1 -57.08 -18.84 -5.21
C MET A 1 -55.68 -18.31 -4.86
N ASN A 2 -54.82 -19.19 -4.37
CA ASN A 2 -53.67 -18.92 -3.51
C ASN A 2 -52.50 -18.18 -4.22
N LEU A 3 -52.11 -17.05 -3.65
CA LEU A 3 -50.78 -16.43 -3.90
C LEU A 3 -49.74 -17.07 -2.99
N ALA A 4 -48.81 -17.80 -3.57
CA ALA A 4 -47.66 -18.36 -2.88
C ALA A 4 -46.65 -17.26 -2.60
N LYS A 5 -46.44 -16.97 -1.32
CA LYS A 5 -45.31 -16.13 -0.82
C LYS A 5 -44.02 -16.95 -0.96
N ARG A 6 -43.13 -16.50 -1.81
CA ARG A 6 -41.72 -16.97 -1.84
C ARG A 6 -40.96 -16.19 -0.78
N THR A 7 -40.59 -16.85 0.30
CA THR A 7 -39.64 -16.39 1.29
C THR A 7 -38.21 -16.62 0.78
N LEU A 8 -37.44 -15.54 0.68
CA LEU A 8 -35.98 -15.62 0.50
C LEU A 8 -35.34 -16.12 1.81
N PRO A 9 -34.35 -17.01 1.76
CA PRO A 9 -33.58 -17.37 2.93
C PRO A 9 -32.58 -16.24 3.24
N ALA A 10 -32.62 -15.74 4.47
CA ALA A 10 -31.63 -14.86 5.02
C ALA A 10 -30.29 -15.62 5.12
N LEU A 11 -29.24 -15.06 4.52
CA LEU A 11 -27.87 -15.51 4.66
C LEU A 11 -27.38 -15.09 6.05
N ILE A 12 -27.43 -16.00 6.99
CA ILE A 12 -26.78 -15.83 8.31
C ILE A 12 -25.30 -16.08 8.11
N ILE A 13 -24.52 -15.00 8.04
CA ILE A 13 -23.06 -15.09 8.14
C ILE A 13 -22.73 -15.43 9.59
N ALA A 14 -22.30 -16.66 9.80
CA ALA A 14 -21.86 -17.18 11.08
C ALA A 14 -20.54 -16.50 11.49
N GLY A 15 -20.63 -15.40 12.24
CA GLY A 15 -19.52 -14.75 12.94
C GLY A 15 -19.15 -15.47 14.25
N ALA A 16 -18.89 -16.78 14.22
CA ALA A 16 -18.63 -17.58 15.41
C ALA A 16 -17.30 -18.37 15.35
N GLY A 17 -16.29 -17.85 14.68
CA GLY A 17 -15.03 -18.58 14.54
C GLY A 17 -13.76 -17.89 15.06
N ILE A 18 -13.81 -16.60 15.43
CA ILE A 18 -12.59 -15.83 15.74
C ILE A 18 -12.37 -15.67 17.27
N SER A 19 -13.36 -15.92 18.10
CA SER A 19 -13.23 -15.72 19.55
C SER A 19 -12.52 -16.86 20.31
N ALA A 20 -12.30 -18.03 19.70
CA ALA A 20 -11.71 -19.18 20.39
C ALA A 20 -10.18 -19.27 20.26
N SER A 21 -9.56 -18.53 19.33
CA SER A 21 -8.11 -18.59 19.10
C SER A 21 -7.32 -17.50 19.84
N LEU A 22 -7.97 -16.48 20.37
CA LEU A 22 -7.28 -15.41 21.13
C LEU A 22 -6.97 -15.80 22.57
N ASN A 23 -7.64 -16.79 23.14
CA ASN A 23 -7.37 -17.28 24.51
C ASN A 23 -6.25 -18.34 24.59
N ALA A 24 -5.75 -18.85 23.47
CA ALA A 24 -4.66 -19.81 23.43
C ALA A 24 -3.26 -19.16 23.48
N ILE A 25 -3.17 -17.82 23.40
CA ILE A 25 -1.89 -17.07 23.43
C ILE A 25 -1.55 -16.60 24.87
N ALA A 26 -2.47 -16.76 25.82
CA ALA A 26 -2.26 -16.40 27.21
C ALA A 26 -1.84 -17.58 28.10
N GLN A 27 -1.17 -18.59 27.56
CA GLN A 27 -0.36 -19.47 28.36
C GLN A 27 0.97 -18.75 28.54
N GLU A 28 1.20 -18.22 29.75
CA GLU A 28 2.51 -17.79 30.20
C GLU A 28 3.45 -19.00 30.09
N ASP A 29 4.02 -19.20 28.90
CA ASP A 29 5.23 -19.97 28.78
C ASP A 29 6.28 -19.19 29.55
N THR A 30 6.70 -19.72 30.69
CA THR A 30 7.87 -19.31 31.46
C THR A 30 9.15 -19.60 30.64
N HIS A 31 9.12 -19.44 29.33
CA HIS A 31 10.29 -19.48 28.50
C HIS A 31 11.09 -18.23 28.79
N THR A 32 12.16 -18.42 29.53
CA THR A 32 13.24 -17.45 29.62
C THR A 32 13.61 -17.03 28.20
N PRO A 33 13.48 -15.74 27.86
CA PRO A 33 13.80 -15.30 26.51
C PRO A 33 15.17 -15.83 26.06
N PRO A 34 15.37 -16.24 24.81
CA PRO A 34 16.62 -16.87 24.35
C PRO A 34 17.88 -16.02 24.57
N TRP A 35 17.74 -14.72 24.80
CA TRP A 35 18.85 -13.82 25.15
C TRP A 35 19.22 -13.81 26.63
N ASN A 36 18.53 -14.53 27.51
CA ASN A 36 18.80 -14.57 28.94
C ASN A 36 19.77 -15.69 29.34
N GLN A 37 20.29 -16.45 28.40
CA GLN A 37 21.21 -17.56 28.69
C GLN A 37 22.48 -17.14 29.52
N ALA A 38 22.97 -15.92 29.30
CA ALA A 38 24.08 -15.36 30.02
C ALA A 38 23.77 -15.03 31.51
N ASP A 39 22.47 -14.94 31.87
CA ASP A 39 22.03 -14.63 33.24
C ASP A 39 22.47 -15.71 34.25
N GLU A 40 22.53 -16.98 33.82
CA GLU A 40 22.98 -18.09 34.62
C GLU A 40 24.47 -17.98 35.01
N PHE A 41 25.28 -17.35 34.13
CA PHE A 41 26.75 -17.25 34.33
C PHE A 41 27.15 -15.94 34.99
N HIS A 42 26.47 -14.84 34.69
CA HIS A 42 26.88 -13.49 35.11
C HIS A 42 25.92 -12.83 36.12
N GLY A 43 24.81 -13.51 36.43
CA GLY A 43 23.74 -12.98 37.28
C GLY A 43 22.75 -12.07 36.55
N ALA A 44 21.47 -12.28 36.83
CA ALA A 44 20.37 -11.61 36.12
C ALA A 44 20.39 -10.08 36.22
N THR A 45 20.78 -9.53 37.38
CA THR A 45 20.86 -8.07 37.59
C THR A 45 21.96 -7.42 36.75
N VAL A 46 23.16 -8.04 36.70
CA VAL A 46 24.29 -7.53 35.92
C VAL A 46 23.98 -7.58 34.43
N MET A 47 23.39 -8.69 34.01
CA MET A 47 22.99 -8.84 32.62
C MET A 47 21.82 -7.92 32.20
N ALA A 48 20.89 -7.64 33.13
CA ALA A 48 19.81 -6.65 32.85
C ALA A 48 20.37 -5.23 32.66
N GLU A 49 21.40 -4.86 33.49
CA GLU A 49 22.08 -3.58 33.36
C GLU A 49 22.88 -3.49 32.05
N ALA A 50 23.62 -4.55 31.71
CA ALA A 50 24.36 -4.62 30.46
C ALA A 50 23.45 -4.54 29.24
N ARG A 51 22.29 -5.23 29.22
CA ARG A 51 21.27 -5.11 28.16
C ARG A 51 20.72 -3.69 28.05
N LYS A 52 20.42 -3.06 29.19
CA LYS A 52 19.96 -1.67 29.24
C LYS A 52 21.00 -0.72 28.65
N GLN A 53 22.26 -0.93 28.94
CA GLN A 53 23.34 -0.12 28.38
C GLN A 53 23.46 -0.31 26.87
N VAL A 54 23.44 -1.55 26.37
CA VAL A 54 23.45 -1.84 24.93
C VAL A 54 22.25 -1.18 24.21
N LEU A 55 21.05 -1.25 24.82
CA LEU A 55 19.87 -0.58 24.28
C LEU A 55 20.01 0.95 24.26
N SER A 56 20.66 1.54 25.27
CA SER A 56 20.87 2.99 25.32
C SER A 56 21.94 3.49 24.37
N GLU A 57 22.94 2.66 24.05
CA GLU A 57 24.09 3.03 23.21
C GLU A 57 23.88 2.71 21.72
N GLY A 58 23.16 1.64 21.40
CA GLY A 58 23.00 1.17 20.04
C GLY A 58 21.63 0.59 19.68
N GLY A 59 20.72 0.45 20.66
CA GLY A 59 19.36 -0.02 20.45
C GLY A 59 18.33 1.11 20.39
N ASP A 60 17.10 0.79 19.99
CA ASP A 60 15.95 1.71 19.93
C ASP A 60 16.22 3.00 19.12
N GLN A 61 17.12 2.93 18.15
CA GLN A 61 17.41 4.05 17.26
C GLN A 61 16.17 4.39 16.43
N LYS A 62 15.96 5.69 16.23
CA LYS A 62 14.93 6.19 15.35
C LYS A 62 15.57 6.60 14.03
N HIS A 63 14.98 6.13 12.95
CA HIS A 63 15.39 6.45 11.60
C HIS A 63 14.27 7.17 10.88
N PHE A 64 14.62 7.92 9.87
CA PHE A 64 13.66 8.43 8.92
C PHE A 64 14.08 8.02 7.51
N TYR A 65 13.11 7.89 6.65
CA TYR A 65 13.30 7.55 5.25
C TYR A 65 12.29 8.32 4.41
N VAL A 66 12.72 8.83 3.28
CA VAL A 66 11.88 9.51 2.30
C VAL A 66 12.13 8.87 0.96
N LEU A 67 11.06 8.46 0.27
CA LEU A 67 11.12 7.88 -1.06
C LEU A 67 10.12 8.61 -1.97
N PHE A 68 10.59 9.12 -3.07
CA PHE A 68 9.79 9.45 -4.24
C PHE A 68 9.91 8.26 -5.20
N ASN A 69 8.94 7.35 -5.13
CA ASN A 69 8.94 6.15 -5.95
C ASN A 69 8.65 6.49 -7.40
N GLN A 70 7.72 7.41 -7.63
CA GLN A 70 7.35 7.89 -8.95
C GLN A 70 7.28 9.42 -8.94
N LEU A 71 8.04 10.03 -9.83
CA LEU A 71 7.90 11.41 -10.28
C LEU A 71 8.00 11.34 -11.80
N GLU A 72 6.87 11.20 -12.49
CA GLU A 72 6.88 10.82 -13.89
C GLU A 72 5.91 11.63 -14.76
N ALA A 73 6.34 11.91 -15.97
CA ALA A 73 5.46 12.32 -17.04
C ALA A 73 4.91 11.05 -17.71
N GLN A 74 3.61 10.99 -17.81
CA GLN A 74 2.83 9.95 -18.44
C GLN A 74 2.33 10.49 -19.79
N ILE A 75 2.76 9.86 -20.87
CA ILE A 75 2.46 10.25 -22.25
C ILE A 75 1.52 9.20 -22.82
N ALA A 76 0.32 9.61 -23.16
CA ALA A 76 -0.76 8.76 -23.65
C ALA A 76 -1.38 9.33 -24.94
N ASP A 77 -2.26 8.55 -25.58
CA ASP A 77 -2.95 9.01 -26.77
C ASP A 77 -4.00 10.11 -26.47
N GLY A 78 -4.40 10.26 -25.22
CA GLY A 78 -5.33 11.28 -24.74
C GLY A 78 -4.62 12.52 -24.19
N GLU A 79 -4.59 12.66 -22.87
CA GLU A 79 -4.00 13.77 -22.15
C GLU A 79 -2.69 13.37 -21.45
N ASP A 80 -1.62 14.17 -21.69
CA ASP A 80 -0.36 13.97 -20.97
C ASP A 80 -0.52 14.38 -19.50
N ARG A 81 -0.06 13.53 -18.56
CA ARG A 81 -0.21 13.73 -17.12
C ARG A 81 1.16 13.73 -16.42
N PHE A 82 1.22 14.41 -15.31
CA PHE A 82 2.30 14.27 -14.32
C PHE A 82 1.77 13.44 -13.15
N ALA A 83 2.43 12.34 -12.84
CA ALA A 83 2.09 11.50 -11.71
C ALA A 83 3.18 11.54 -10.65
N TRP A 84 2.76 11.46 -9.38
CA TRP A 84 3.69 11.30 -8.26
C TRP A 84 3.19 10.21 -7.31
N ASN A 85 4.15 9.48 -6.76
CA ASN A 85 3.96 8.58 -5.64
C ASN A 85 5.16 8.74 -4.72
N GLY A 86 4.91 9.21 -3.52
CA GLY A 86 5.93 9.47 -2.52
C GLY A 86 5.54 8.96 -1.16
N GLN A 87 6.53 8.53 -0.39
CA GLN A 87 6.31 8.06 0.97
C GLN A 87 7.46 8.47 1.88
N ALA A 88 7.15 8.63 3.15
CA ALA A 88 8.12 8.90 4.19
C ALA A 88 7.74 8.16 5.46
N TRP A 89 8.73 7.69 6.22
CA TRP A 89 8.45 7.14 7.52
C TRP A 89 9.49 7.58 8.56
N TYR A 90 9.04 7.60 9.80
CA TYR A 90 9.87 7.86 10.97
C TYR A 90 9.55 6.88 12.08
N GLY A 91 10.56 6.25 12.65
CA GLY A 91 10.37 5.32 13.78
C GLY A 91 11.55 4.40 14.01
N GLY A 92 11.32 3.39 14.84
CA GLY A 92 12.26 2.30 15.10
C GLY A 92 11.91 1.06 14.28
N ASP A 93 12.51 -0.06 14.64
CA ASP A 93 12.36 -1.33 13.91
C ASP A 93 10.94 -1.87 13.94
N LEU A 94 10.24 -1.70 15.06
CA LEU A 94 8.91 -2.31 15.25
C LEU A 94 7.75 -1.34 14.98
N ASN A 95 7.94 -0.05 15.24
CA ASN A 95 6.86 0.91 15.18
C ASN A 95 7.33 2.15 14.40
N LYS A 96 6.52 2.55 13.41
CA LYS A 96 6.81 3.67 12.52
C LYS A 96 5.56 4.53 12.32
N LEU A 97 5.75 5.81 12.15
CA LEU A 97 4.76 6.69 11.54
C LEU A 97 5.07 6.77 10.06
N TRP A 98 4.07 6.54 9.24
CA TRP A 98 4.18 6.48 7.80
C TRP A 98 3.30 7.53 7.15
N PHE A 99 3.84 8.25 6.19
CA PHE A 99 3.13 9.23 5.38
C PHE A 99 3.26 8.81 3.92
N LYS A 100 2.15 8.79 3.20
CA LYS A 100 2.10 8.52 1.77
C LYS A 100 1.40 9.69 1.07
N SER A 101 1.80 10.00 -0.14
CA SER A 101 1.12 10.95 -1.02
C SER A 101 1.21 10.45 -2.44
N GLU A 102 0.07 10.43 -3.12
CA GLU A 102 -0.07 9.98 -4.49
C GLU A 102 -1.04 10.87 -5.22
N GLY A 103 -0.88 10.99 -6.53
CA GLY A 103 -1.81 11.69 -7.37
C GLY A 103 -1.29 11.94 -8.77
N HIS A 104 -2.16 12.58 -9.56
CA HIS A 104 -1.82 13.00 -10.91
C HIS A 104 -2.44 14.34 -11.28
N ALA A 105 -1.81 15.02 -12.22
CA ALA A 105 -2.21 16.32 -12.72
C ALA A 105 -1.95 16.40 -14.23
N PRO A 106 -2.83 17.03 -15.03
CA PRO A 106 -2.61 17.21 -16.45
C PRO A 106 -1.42 18.13 -16.69
N LEU A 107 -0.56 17.80 -17.68
CA LEU A 107 0.62 18.60 -18.00
C LEU A 107 0.27 19.92 -18.70
N LYS A 108 -0.83 19.99 -19.41
CA LYS A 108 -1.22 21.15 -20.25
C LYS A 108 -2.36 21.98 -19.66
N ALA A 109 -3.27 21.36 -18.93
CA ALA A 109 -4.35 22.06 -18.22
C ALA A 109 -3.89 22.34 -16.79
N GLY A 110 -4.29 23.43 -16.19
CA GLY A 110 -3.99 23.71 -14.77
C GLY A 110 -4.93 22.94 -13.85
N GLY A 111 -4.45 22.54 -12.67
CA GLY A 111 -5.22 21.83 -11.66
C GLY A 111 -4.59 20.49 -11.30
N VAL A 112 -5.21 19.83 -10.35
CA VAL A 112 -4.89 18.46 -9.94
C VAL A 112 -6.16 17.65 -10.15
N GLU A 113 -6.06 16.49 -10.79
CA GLU A 113 -7.22 15.63 -11.04
C GLU A 113 -7.46 14.68 -9.88
N GLU A 114 -6.38 14.13 -9.35
CA GLU A 114 -6.41 13.25 -8.21
C GLU A 114 -5.23 13.52 -7.30
N ALA A 115 -5.49 13.64 -6.01
CA ALA A 115 -4.48 13.77 -4.98
C ALA A 115 -4.95 13.18 -3.68
N GLU A 116 -4.15 12.31 -3.11
CA GLU A 116 -4.37 11.73 -1.80
C GLU A 116 -3.17 11.92 -0.88
N ILE A 117 -3.45 12.00 0.41
CA ILE A 117 -2.46 11.92 1.46
C ILE A 117 -2.88 10.89 2.50
N GLN A 118 -1.93 10.14 3.02
CA GLN A 118 -2.18 9.15 4.06
C GLN A 118 -1.24 9.38 5.24
N ALA A 119 -1.76 9.18 6.45
CA ALA A 119 -0.99 9.16 7.69
C ALA A 119 -1.32 7.87 8.45
N LEU A 120 -0.33 6.98 8.56
CA LEU A 120 -0.51 5.63 9.05
C LEU A 120 0.45 5.35 10.21
N TYR A 121 -0.04 4.63 11.20
CA TYR A 121 0.81 3.95 12.16
C TYR A 121 1.10 2.54 11.64
N SER A 122 2.37 2.20 11.53
CA SER A 122 2.88 0.92 11.04
C SER A 122 3.53 0.15 12.16
N ARG A 123 3.20 -1.14 12.27
CA ARG A 123 3.79 -2.06 13.23
C ARG A 123 4.24 -3.35 12.56
N ALA A 124 5.50 -3.69 12.74
CA ALA A 124 6.04 -4.97 12.30
C ALA A 124 5.39 -6.11 13.11
N VAL A 125 4.73 -7.03 12.42
CA VAL A 125 4.09 -8.22 12.99
C VAL A 125 4.90 -9.48 12.69
N THR A 126 5.70 -9.45 11.63
CA THR A 126 6.71 -10.46 11.30
C THR A 126 7.98 -9.75 10.79
N PRO A 127 9.10 -10.46 10.57
CA PRO A 127 10.29 -9.84 9.98
C PRO A 127 10.09 -9.25 8.58
N PHE A 128 9.03 -9.64 7.88
CA PHE A 128 8.77 -9.25 6.49
C PHE A 128 7.45 -8.51 6.28
N TRP A 129 6.61 -8.40 7.31
CA TRP A 129 5.28 -7.82 7.18
C TRP A 129 4.98 -6.82 8.29
N ASP A 130 4.55 -5.65 7.87
CA ASP A 130 4.02 -4.59 8.72
C ASP A 130 2.50 -4.50 8.52
N VAL A 131 1.76 -4.39 9.61
CA VAL A 131 0.35 -3.97 9.59
C VAL A 131 0.29 -2.48 9.82
N GLN A 132 -0.48 -1.79 8.99
CA GLN A 132 -0.64 -0.34 9.05
C GLN A 132 -2.11 0.02 9.30
N ALA A 133 -2.35 1.07 10.07
CA ALA A 133 -3.68 1.61 10.29
C ALA A 133 -3.60 3.14 10.44
N GLY A 134 -4.58 3.85 9.92
CA GLY A 134 -4.60 5.30 9.98
C GLY A 134 -5.70 5.94 9.16
N LEU A 135 -5.39 7.10 8.60
CA LEU A 135 -6.32 7.91 7.82
C LEU A 135 -5.73 8.23 6.44
N ARG A 136 -6.61 8.28 5.46
CA ARG A 136 -6.39 8.83 4.13
C ARG A 136 -7.35 10.00 3.93
N TYR A 137 -6.88 11.02 3.25
CA TYR A 137 -7.69 12.14 2.80
C TYR A 137 -7.46 12.36 1.31
N ASP A 138 -8.51 12.21 0.52
CA ASP A 138 -8.54 12.58 -0.89
C ASP A 138 -8.70 14.10 -0.95
N ILE A 139 -7.76 14.79 -1.54
CA ILE A 139 -7.80 16.26 -1.71
C ILE A 139 -8.66 16.59 -2.93
N GLU A 140 -8.46 15.84 -4.01
CA GLU A 140 -9.20 15.89 -5.27
C GLU A 140 -9.59 14.46 -5.67
N PRO A 141 -10.71 14.26 -6.39
CA PRO A 141 -11.67 15.26 -6.89
C PRO A 141 -12.61 15.79 -5.80
N ASP A 142 -12.87 15.02 -4.76
CA ASP A 142 -13.82 15.34 -3.68
C ASP A 142 -13.14 15.22 -2.33
N GLY A 143 -12.99 16.29 -1.59
CA GLY A 143 -12.42 16.23 -0.23
C GLY A 143 -13.12 15.16 0.63
N LEU A 144 -12.54 13.95 0.72
CA LEU A 144 -13.15 12.80 1.37
C LEU A 144 -12.15 12.10 2.31
N ALA A 145 -12.58 11.87 3.56
CA ALA A 145 -11.77 11.17 4.55
C ALA A 145 -12.08 9.66 4.56
N HIS A 146 -11.02 8.85 4.75
CA HIS A 146 -11.13 7.39 4.86
C HIS A 146 -10.35 6.88 6.06
N GLY A 147 -10.90 5.88 6.73
CA GLY A 147 -10.14 4.99 7.61
C GLY A 147 -9.37 3.98 6.76
N VAL A 148 -8.12 3.72 7.14
CA VAL A 148 -7.22 2.82 6.40
C VAL A 148 -6.75 1.68 7.28
N VAL A 149 -6.77 0.46 6.73
CA VAL A 149 -6.03 -0.69 7.24
C VAL A 149 -5.25 -1.29 6.09
N ALA A 150 -3.96 -1.51 6.29
CA ALA A 150 -3.08 -2.02 5.25
C ALA A 150 -2.12 -3.09 5.76
N LEU A 151 -1.66 -3.90 4.84
CA LEU A 151 -0.57 -4.86 5.00
C LEU A 151 0.52 -4.50 4.00
N ASN A 152 1.70 -4.17 4.50
CA ASN A 152 2.85 -3.82 3.68
C ASN A 152 4.01 -4.76 3.99
N GLY A 153 4.73 -5.23 2.99
CA GLY A 153 5.88 -6.09 3.24
C GLY A 153 6.43 -6.80 2.02
N LEU A 154 7.29 -7.78 2.31
CA LEU A 154 7.97 -8.58 1.31
C LEU A 154 7.39 -9.99 1.26
N ALA A 155 6.77 -10.32 0.15
CA ALA A 155 6.34 -11.68 -0.17
C ALA A 155 7.54 -12.56 -0.59
N PRO A 156 7.38 -13.91 -0.66
CA PRO A 156 8.43 -14.79 -1.17
C PRO A 156 8.97 -14.32 -2.53
N TYR A 157 10.27 -14.52 -2.74
CA TYR A 157 11.02 -14.05 -3.91
C TYR A 157 11.20 -12.52 -3.99
N TRP A 158 11.05 -11.80 -2.87
CA TRP A 158 11.30 -10.35 -2.75
C TRP A 158 10.30 -9.47 -3.51
N PHE A 159 9.08 -9.95 -3.71
CA PHE A 159 8.00 -9.07 -4.16
C PHE A 159 7.61 -8.11 -3.04
N GLU A 160 7.71 -6.83 -3.30
CA GLU A 160 7.12 -5.79 -2.44
C GLU A 160 5.62 -5.77 -2.67
N VAL A 161 4.86 -5.91 -1.60
CA VAL A 161 3.39 -5.94 -1.66
C VAL A 161 2.82 -4.92 -0.69
N ASP A 162 1.90 -4.10 -1.19
CA ASP A 162 1.03 -3.24 -0.39
C ASP A 162 -0.42 -3.61 -0.67
N ALA A 163 -1.16 -3.98 0.36
CA ALA A 163 -2.58 -4.29 0.26
C ALA A 163 -3.34 -3.44 1.28
N SER A 164 -4.11 -2.50 0.78
CA SER A 164 -4.79 -1.47 1.56
C SER A 164 -6.31 -1.56 1.38
N ALA A 165 -7.06 -1.42 2.47
CA ALA A 165 -8.52 -1.28 2.48
C ALA A 165 -8.89 0.08 3.05
N PHE A 166 -9.84 0.75 2.40
CA PHE A 166 -10.26 2.10 2.69
C PHE A 166 -11.77 2.12 2.98
N LEU A 167 -12.14 2.68 4.11
CA LEU A 167 -13.55 2.92 4.47
C LEU A 167 -13.79 4.43 4.51
N SER A 168 -14.58 4.94 3.57
CA SER A 168 -14.89 6.37 3.48
C SER A 168 -15.83 6.82 4.62
N GLU A 169 -15.86 8.10 4.91
CA GLU A 169 -16.84 8.70 5.82
C GLU A 169 -18.29 8.58 5.32
N ARG A 170 -18.46 8.28 4.02
CA ARG A 170 -19.77 8.00 3.42
C ARG A 170 -20.19 6.53 3.57
N GLY A 171 -19.28 5.67 4.05
CA GLY A 171 -19.49 4.24 4.23
C GLY A 171 -19.06 3.38 3.04
N ASP A 172 -18.35 3.96 2.07
CA ASP A 172 -17.85 3.24 0.90
C ASP A 172 -16.60 2.45 1.26
N LEU A 173 -16.56 1.19 0.86
CA LEU A 173 -15.42 0.31 1.06
C LEU A 173 -14.73 0.03 -0.26
N THR A 174 -13.46 0.43 -0.34
CA THR A 174 -12.58 0.16 -1.48
C THR A 174 -11.29 -0.51 -1.03
N ALA A 175 -10.57 -1.12 -1.96
CA ALA A 175 -9.27 -1.74 -1.69
C ALA A 175 -8.33 -1.52 -2.86
N ARG A 176 -7.02 -1.43 -2.56
CA ARG A 176 -5.94 -1.36 -3.53
C ARG A 176 -4.91 -2.42 -3.18
N ILE A 177 -4.47 -3.17 -4.17
CA ILE A 177 -3.40 -4.16 -4.02
C ILE A 177 -2.33 -3.84 -5.04
N GLU A 178 -1.13 -3.60 -4.57
CA GLU A 178 0.04 -3.33 -5.39
C GLU A 178 1.09 -4.39 -5.15
N ALA A 179 1.76 -4.80 -6.21
CA ALA A 179 2.93 -5.68 -6.13
C ALA A 179 3.98 -5.18 -7.12
N GLU A 180 5.21 -5.04 -6.64
CA GLU A 180 6.35 -4.68 -7.48
C GLU A 180 7.56 -5.57 -7.19
N TYR A 181 8.48 -5.62 -8.14
CA TYR A 181 9.70 -6.40 -8.04
C TYR A 181 10.86 -5.66 -8.68
N GLU A 182 12.03 -5.70 -8.05
CA GLU A 182 13.25 -5.10 -8.59
C GLU A 182 14.17 -6.19 -9.18
N LEU A 183 14.20 -6.31 -10.51
CA LEU A 183 15.09 -7.22 -11.21
C LEU A 183 16.38 -6.50 -11.63
N LEU A 184 17.48 -6.79 -10.96
CA LEU A 184 18.79 -6.26 -11.31
C LEU A 184 19.31 -6.91 -12.59
N LEU A 185 19.21 -6.20 -13.72
CA LEU A 185 19.83 -6.63 -14.99
C LEU A 185 21.34 -6.43 -14.96
N THR A 186 21.79 -5.36 -14.34
CA THR A 186 23.19 -5.06 -14.01
C THR A 186 23.24 -4.41 -12.63
N GLN A 187 24.43 -4.05 -12.17
CA GLN A 187 24.59 -3.33 -10.89
C GLN A 187 23.93 -1.93 -10.86
N ARG A 188 23.54 -1.39 -12.02
CA ARG A 188 22.96 -0.05 -12.18
C ARG A 188 21.67 -0.02 -13.01
N MET A 189 21.38 -1.09 -13.72
CA MET A 189 20.15 -1.19 -14.52
C MET A 189 19.18 -2.14 -13.82
N ILE A 190 18.04 -1.62 -13.47
CA ILE A 190 16.98 -2.33 -12.74
C ILE A 190 15.73 -2.31 -13.59
N LEU A 191 15.18 -3.48 -13.84
CA LEU A 191 13.87 -3.65 -14.46
C LEU A 191 12.85 -3.85 -13.34
N GLN A 192 11.83 -2.99 -13.30
CA GLN A 192 10.82 -2.98 -12.25
C GLN A 192 9.44 -3.24 -12.86
N PRO A 193 8.97 -4.48 -12.91
CA PRO A 193 7.56 -4.79 -13.12
C PRO A 193 6.74 -4.37 -11.89
N ARG A 194 5.58 -3.78 -12.14
CA ARG A 194 4.58 -3.38 -11.15
C ARG A 194 3.19 -3.74 -11.64
N ILE A 195 2.38 -4.21 -10.75
CA ILE A 195 0.95 -4.41 -10.97
C ILE A 195 0.18 -3.79 -9.81
N GLU A 196 -0.90 -3.10 -10.15
CA GLU A 196 -1.83 -2.54 -9.19
C GLU A 196 -3.24 -2.96 -9.59
N ALA A 197 -4.06 -3.31 -8.61
CA ALA A 197 -5.46 -3.67 -8.79
C ALA A 197 -6.30 -2.90 -7.79
N GLU A 198 -7.37 -2.28 -8.27
CA GLU A 198 -8.35 -1.58 -7.44
C GLU A 198 -9.67 -2.33 -7.41
N LEU A 199 -10.30 -2.32 -6.25
CA LEU A 199 -11.57 -3.00 -6.02
C LEU A 199 -12.52 -2.07 -5.25
N SER A 200 -13.81 -2.17 -5.55
CA SER A 200 -14.87 -1.49 -4.81
C SER A 200 -15.94 -2.50 -4.38
N ALA A 201 -16.40 -2.39 -3.13
CA ALA A 201 -17.48 -3.25 -2.64
C ALA A 201 -18.86 -2.84 -3.19
N GLN A 202 -18.98 -1.61 -3.67
CA GLN A 202 -20.23 -1.03 -4.21
C GLN A 202 -19.96 -0.16 -5.43
N THR A 203 -21.01 0.10 -6.20
CA THR A 203 -20.96 1.03 -7.33
C THR A 203 -21.00 2.47 -6.81
N LEU A 204 -20.07 3.30 -7.27
CA LEU A 204 -19.89 4.72 -6.92
C LEU A 204 -20.06 5.57 -8.19
N PRO A 205 -21.28 5.93 -8.58
CA PRO A 205 -21.53 6.65 -9.84
C PRO A 205 -20.85 8.02 -9.92
N ASP A 206 -20.72 8.71 -8.77
CA ASP A 206 -20.08 10.03 -8.69
C ASP A 206 -18.57 9.97 -8.99
N ARG A 207 -17.97 8.77 -8.95
CA ARG A 207 -16.57 8.51 -9.23
C ARG A 207 -16.35 7.60 -10.43
N GLU A 208 -17.38 7.34 -11.21
CA GLU A 208 -17.37 6.43 -12.35
C GLU A 208 -16.80 5.05 -12.02
N THR A 209 -17.01 4.59 -10.77
CA THR A 209 -16.44 3.37 -10.23
C THR A 209 -17.54 2.33 -10.04
N GLY A 210 -17.43 1.20 -10.71
CA GLY A 210 -18.31 0.05 -10.56
C GLY A 210 -17.97 -0.79 -9.35
N SER A 211 -18.76 -1.83 -9.09
CA SER A 211 -18.52 -2.81 -8.04
C SER A 211 -17.63 -3.97 -8.51
N GLY A 212 -16.84 -4.55 -7.59
CA GLY A 212 -15.91 -5.63 -7.86
C GLY A 212 -14.50 -5.13 -8.20
N LEU A 213 -13.82 -5.78 -9.15
CA LEU A 213 -12.56 -5.30 -9.71
C LEU A 213 -12.86 -4.11 -10.62
N THR A 214 -12.28 -2.96 -10.30
CA THR A 214 -12.55 -1.69 -11.00
C THR A 214 -11.49 -1.36 -12.02
N SER A 215 -10.21 -1.55 -11.66
CA SER A 215 -9.09 -1.28 -12.56
C SER A 215 -7.89 -2.19 -12.31
N ILE A 216 -7.07 -2.35 -13.33
CA ILE A 216 -5.72 -2.92 -13.24
C ILE A 216 -4.78 -1.98 -13.98
N LYS A 217 -3.64 -1.67 -13.34
CA LYS A 217 -2.50 -1.04 -13.97
C LYS A 217 -1.34 -2.04 -13.94
N ALA A 218 -0.72 -2.28 -15.10
CA ALA A 218 0.42 -3.18 -15.22
C ALA A 218 1.57 -2.46 -15.94
N GLY A 219 2.64 -2.22 -15.21
CA GLY A 219 3.75 -1.39 -15.67
C GLY A 219 5.09 -2.12 -15.70
N LEU A 220 5.97 -1.62 -16.54
CA LEU A 220 7.34 -2.05 -16.64
C LEU A 220 8.24 -0.82 -16.76
N ARG A 221 9.09 -0.59 -15.76
CA ARG A 221 10.02 0.54 -15.71
C ARG A 221 11.45 0.05 -15.79
N LEU A 222 12.26 0.65 -16.66
CA LEU A 222 13.70 0.41 -16.76
C LEU A 222 14.44 1.61 -16.15
N ARG A 223 14.98 1.41 -14.95
CA ARG A 223 15.68 2.43 -14.16
C ARG A 223 17.18 2.28 -14.31
N TYR A 224 17.88 3.42 -14.43
CA TYR A 224 19.31 3.50 -14.38
C TYR A 224 19.77 4.26 -13.14
N GLU A 225 20.40 3.57 -12.19
CA GLU A 225 20.96 4.17 -10.98
C GLU A 225 22.30 4.85 -11.29
N ALA A 226 22.25 6.15 -11.56
CA ALA A 226 23.45 6.97 -11.70
C ALA A 226 24.22 7.03 -10.37
N ILE A 227 23.50 7.26 -9.30
CA ILE A 227 23.86 7.01 -7.89
C ILE A 227 22.73 6.21 -7.26
N ARG A 228 22.95 5.61 -6.09
CA ARG A 228 21.93 4.74 -5.47
C ARG A 228 20.66 5.49 -5.10
N GLU A 229 20.81 6.73 -4.68
CA GLU A 229 19.72 7.57 -4.20
C GLU A 229 18.92 8.25 -5.33
N PHE A 230 19.36 8.12 -6.58
CA PHE A 230 18.74 8.79 -7.73
C PHE A 230 18.86 7.96 -9.00
N GLY A 231 17.71 7.61 -9.55
CA GLY A 231 17.59 6.81 -10.76
C GLY A 231 16.51 7.34 -11.73
N PRO A 232 16.91 7.96 -12.86
CA PRO A 232 15.97 8.19 -13.96
C PRO A 232 15.52 6.86 -14.56
N TYR A 233 14.30 6.82 -15.09
CA TYR A 233 13.76 5.66 -15.79
C TYR A 233 12.89 6.03 -16.98
N LEU A 234 12.73 5.04 -17.83
CA LEU A 234 11.75 5.00 -18.90
C LEU A 234 10.85 3.77 -18.66
N GLY A 235 9.61 3.85 -19.08
CA GLY A 235 8.70 2.73 -18.88
C GLY A 235 7.50 2.76 -19.79
N VAL A 236 6.70 1.72 -19.65
CA VAL A 236 5.38 1.59 -20.25
C VAL A 236 4.43 1.04 -19.17
N GLU A 237 3.21 1.50 -19.19
CA GLU A 237 2.17 1.02 -18.29
C GLU A 237 0.87 0.87 -19.07
N TRP A 238 0.21 -0.25 -18.88
CA TRP A 238 -1.11 -0.53 -19.41
C TRP A 238 -2.12 -0.35 -18.29
N HIS A 239 -3.11 0.48 -18.56
CA HIS A 239 -4.26 0.70 -17.70
C HIS A 239 -5.47 0.04 -18.31
N SER A 240 -6.29 -0.60 -17.51
CA SER A 240 -7.57 -1.16 -17.97
C SER A 240 -8.61 -1.08 -16.87
N ALA A 241 -9.76 -0.54 -17.23
CA ALA A 241 -10.98 -0.59 -16.44
C ALA A 241 -11.71 -1.92 -16.63
N PHE A 242 -12.45 -2.37 -15.63
CA PHE A 242 -13.17 -3.64 -15.64
C PHE A 242 -14.62 -3.48 -15.18
N GLY A 243 -15.48 -4.40 -15.66
CA GLY A 243 -16.87 -4.50 -15.25
C GLY A 243 -17.66 -3.21 -15.46
N GLU A 244 -18.49 -2.84 -14.48
CA GLU A 244 -19.31 -1.63 -14.54
C GLU A 244 -18.49 -0.33 -14.66
N THR A 245 -17.26 -0.30 -14.15
CA THR A 245 -16.34 0.84 -14.30
C THR A 245 -16.05 1.10 -15.78
N ARG A 246 -15.72 0.02 -16.52
CA ARG A 246 -15.48 0.11 -17.96
C ARG A 246 -16.70 0.61 -18.72
N ASP A 247 -17.87 0.03 -18.39
CA ASP A 247 -19.14 0.43 -19.03
C ASP A 247 -19.45 1.93 -18.82
N MET A 248 -19.13 2.47 -17.64
CA MET A 248 -19.29 3.89 -17.32
C MET A 248 -18.33 4.77 -18.11
N ILE A 249 -17.05 4.42 -18.19
CA ILE A 249 -16.02 5.15 -18.95
C ILE A 249 -16.36 5.13 -20.44
N GLU A 250 -16.72 3.97 -21.02
CA GLU A 250 -17.10 3.86 -22.42
C GLU A 250 -18.38 4.66 -22.75
N ALA A 251 -19.29 4.84 -21.77
CA ALA A 251 -20.48 5.66 -21.93
C ALA A 251 -20.18 7.16 -22.07
N THR A 252 -19.02 7.63 -21.55
CA THR A 252 -18.56 9.03 -21.76
C THR A 252 -17.85 9.22 -23.10
N GLY A 253 -17.53 8.12 -23.80
CA GLY A 253 -16.84 8.11 -25.09
C GLY A 253 -15.34 7.95 -24.98
N GLU A 254 -14.85 7.60 -23.80
CA GLU A 254 -13.45 7.26 -23.53
C GLU A 254 -13.22 5.76 -23.65
N ASP A 255 -11.98 5.36 -23.97
CA ASP A 255 -11.63 3.94 -24.03
C ASP A 255 -11.33 3.42 -22.61
N GLY A 256 -11.88 2.27 -22.27
CA GLY A 256 -11.62 1.60 -21.00
C GLY A 256 -10.21 0.99 -20.88
N GLU A 257 -9.35 1.17 -21.90
CA GLU A 257 -7.96 0.69 -21.93
C GLU A 257 -7.03 1.77 -22.47
N GLU A 258 -5.88 1.93 -21.84
CA GLU A 258 -4.87 2.91 -22.23
C GLU A 258 -3.46 2.34 -22.11
N LEU A 259 -2.59 2.63 -23.09
CA LEU A 259 -1.16 2.37 -23.00
C LEU A 259 -0.41 3.68 -22.81
N VAL A 260 0.33 3.78 -21.73
CA VAL A 260 1.01 4.99 -21.29
C VAL A 260 2.54 4.81 -21.39
N PHE A 261 3.23 5.76 -21.99
CA PHE A 261 4.69 5.83 -21.95
C PHE A 261 5.13 6.71 -20.79
N LEU A 262 6.13 6.22 -20.05
CA LEU A 262 6.59 6.81 -18.80
C LEU A 262 7.99 7.36 -18.94
N VAL A 263 8.21 8.57 -18.47
CA VAL A 263 9.54 9.19 -18.31
C VAL A 263 9.60 9.78 -16.92
N GLY A 264 10.44 9.25 -16.06
CA GLY A 264 10.41 9.66 -14.67
C GLY A 264 11.74 9.49 -13.96
N LEU A 265 11.68 9.76 -12.67
CA LEU A 265 12.78 9.55 -11.73
C LEU A 265 12.30 8.97 -10.42
N ARG A 266 13.14 8.14 -9.81
CA ARG A 266 13.02 7.67 -8.44
C ARG A 266 14.15 8.26 -7.62
N ALA A 267 13.83 8.75 -6.43
CA ALA A 267 14.82 9.31 -5.51
C ALA A 267 14.47 8.94 -4.07
N TRP A 268 15.49 8.71 -3.25
CA TRP A 268 15.30 8.43 -1.83
C TRP A 268 16.41 9.04 -0.97
N TYR A 269 16.07 9.23 0.31
CA TYR A 269 16.99 9.76 1.31
C TYR A 269 16.73 9.13 2.68
#